data_b993f81ab9d7f12e763b38c6325fdd1f
#
_entry.id   b993f81ab9d7f12e763b38c6325fdd1f
#
_cell.length_a   1.000
_cell.length_b   1.000
_cell.length_c   1.000
_cell.angle_alpha   90.00
_cell.angle_beta   90.00
_cell.angle_gamma   90.00
#
_symmetry.space_group_name_H-M   'P 1'
#
loop_
_entity.id
_entity.type
_entity.pdbx_description
1 polymer ?
#
loop_
_entity_poly.entity_id
_entity_poly.type
_entity_poly.pdbx_seq_one_letter_code
_entity_poly.pdbx_strand_id
1 'polypeptide(L)'
;LFVVSNKLQAQNNHQYLTKRPYAVVLGTTQDGGYPHAGCEKQCCRNAWSSDSLRKMVSCIAIIDPRSGLGWMIDATPDFAKQFHIVTKEHGVRLAGIFLTHAHIGHYTGLMQLGREVMGAKNIVVYTMPKMKKYLEKNGPWNQLINLKNIVLSPINDKKEVQLSRNLIIEPFLVPHRDEYSETVGFNIIGPNESMLYIPDIDKWDKWEHDILFWIESNTYALLDGTFYYDDEVPNRNMSEIPHPLIIESMNYFSRLLKRDQKKIFFIHLNHTNPALSENSAASRSIIKNGYNTARLGM
;
A
#
# COMPACT_ATOMS: atom_id res chain seq x y z
N LEU A 1 -10.81 2.04 -14.09
CA LEU A 1 -10.52 3.49 -14.27
C LEU A 1 -10.08 4.07 -12.94
N PHE A 2 -8.79 4.41 -12.80
CA PHE A 2 -8.38 5.32 -11.74
C PHE A 2 -9.06 6.66 -12.00
N VAL A 3 -9.99 7.05 -11.15
CA VAL A 3 -10.53 8.40 -11.20
C VAL A 3 -9.50 9.27 -10.46
N VAL A 4 -8.66 9.96 -11.21
CA VAL A 4 -7.85 11.06 -10.67
C VAL A 4 -8.81 12.16 -10.27
N SER A 5 -9.21 12.16 -8.99
CA SER A 5 -10.02 13.23 -8.42
C SER A 5 -9.08 14.38 -8.04
N ASN A 6 -9.04 15.43 -8.86
CA ASN A 6 -8.51 16.72 -8.45
C ASN A 6 -9.42 17.31 -7.37
N LYS A 7 -9.15 17.00 -6.10
CA LYS A 7 -9.82 17.58 -4.94
C LYS A 7 -9.28 18.99 -4.64
N LEU A 8 -9.71 19.98 -5.39
CA LEU A 8 -9.67 21.36 -4.92
C LEU A 8 -11.00 22.11 -5.14
N GLN A 9 -12.07 21.43 -5.53
CA GLN A 9 -13.41 22.04 -5.65
C GLN A 9 -14.51 20.98 -5.71
N ALA A 10 -14.83 20.30 -4.62
CA ALA A 10 -16.04 19.48 -4.62
C ALA A 10 -16.58 19.23 -3.22
N GLN A 11 -17.11 20.24 -2.59
CA GLN A 11 -17.98 20.05 -1.41
C GLN A 11 -19.44 19.69 -1.78
N ASN A 12 -19.81 19.41 -3.02
CA ASN A 12 -21.22 19.12 -3.34
C ASN A 12 -21.50 18.26 -4.58
N ASN A 13 -20.63 17.33 -5.01
CA ASN A 13 -20.98 16.46 -6.16
C ASN A 13 -20.58 14.99 -5.95
N HIS A 14 -21.05 14.35 -4.87
CA HIS A 14 -20.86 12.91 -4.62
C HIS A 14 -21.84 11.99 -5.39
N GLN A 15 -22.51 12.45 -6.44
CA GLN A 15 -23.58 11.68 -7.08
C GLN A 15 -23.22 10.97 -8.40
N TYR A 16 -21.96 11.00 -8.84
CA TYR A 16 -21.52 10.23 -10.01
C TYR A 16 -20.41 9.23 -9.68
N LEU A 17 -20.61 8.46 -8.61
CA LEU A 17 -19.76 7.31 -8.34
C LEU A 17 -19.90 6.32 -9.50
N THR A 18 -18.79 6.00 -10.13
CA THR A 18 -18.75 4.97 -11.17
C THR A 18 -19.35 3.69 -10.57
N LYS A 19 -20.24 3.02 -11.30
CA LYS A 19 -20.78 1.70 -10.91
C LYS A 19 -19.71 0.59 -11.01
N ARG A 20 -18.44 0.93 -11.25
CA ARG A 20 -17.33 -0.02 -11.44
C ARG A 20 -16.44 -0.04 -10.22
N PRO A 21 -15.86 -1.19 -9.88
CA PRO A 21 -14.83 -1.25 -8.86
C PRO A 21 -13.65 -0.33 -9.18
N TYR A 22 -13.03 0.23 -8.15
CA TYR A 22 -11.84 1.05 -8.27
C TYR A 22 -10.94 0.88 -7.06
N ALA A 23 -9.66 1.19 -7.21
CA ALA A 23 -8.72 1.29 -6.10
C ALA A 23 -8.53 2.75 -5.68
N VAL A 24 -8.22 2.99 -4.42
CA VAL A 24 -7.87 4.30 -3.88
C VAL A 24 -6.64 4.20 -2.99
N VAL A 25 -5.70 5.12 -3.14
CA VAL A 25 -4.50 5.21 -2.32
C VAL A 25 -4.85 5.92 -1.01
N LEU A 26 -4.66 5.24 0.12
CA LEU A 26 -4.96 5.75 1.47
C LEU A 26 -3.73 6.25 2.22
N GLY A 27 -2.54 5.96 1.71
CA GLY A 27 -1.27 6.39 2.28
C GLY A 27 -0.12 6.05 1.34
N THR A 28 1.02 6.72 1.52
CA THR A 28 2.12 6.63 0.55
C THR A 28 3.49 6.50 1.19
N THR A 29 3.58 6.55 2.54
CA THR A 29 4.86 6.53 3.23
C THR A 29 5.19 5.15 3.78
N GLN A 30 6.47 4.92 4.00
CA GLN A 30 7.01 3.73 4.64
C GLN A 30 6.58 3.67 6.11
N ASP A 31 6.64 2.51 6.73
CA ASP A 31 6.21 2.08 8.09
C ASP A 31 6.10 3.17 9.16
N GLY A 32 7.10 4.03 9.25
CA GLY A 32 7.18 5.04 10.29
C GLY A 32 6.39 6.32 10.01
N GLY A 33 5.74 6.41 8.84
CA GLY A 33 4.96 7.59 8.46
C GLY A 33 5.80 8.84 8.16
N TYR A 34 5.10 9.95 7.91
CA TYR A 34 5.75 11.25 7.69
C TYR A 34 4.95 12.37 8.38
N PRO A 35 5.56 13.10 9.36
CA PRO A 35 6.96 13.01 9.82
C PRO A 35 7.24 11.68 10.55
N HIS A 36 8.50 11.24 10.49
CA HIS A 36 8.95 10.01 11.13
C HIS A 36 9.28 10.26 12.61
N ALA A 37 8.92 9.34 13.49
CA ALA A 37 9.18 9.43 14.93
C ALA A 37 10.66 9.65 15.23
N GLY A 38 10.96 10.64 16.06
CA GLY A 38 12.33 11.01 16.45
C GLY A 38 13.16 11.69 15.36
N CYS A 39 12.62 11.97 14.18
CA CYS A 39 13.34 12.67 13.13
C CYS A 39 13.22 14.19 13.26
N GLU A 40 14.33 14.83 13.60
CA GLU A 40 14.49 16.29 13.66
C GLU A 40 15.19 16.89 12.44
N LYS A 41 15.53 16.05 11.45
CA LYS A 41 16.22 16.47 10.24
C LYS A 41 15.34 17.35 9.36
N GLN A 42 15.96 18.04 8.40
CA GLN A 42 15.27 18.93 7.46
C GLN A 42 14.09 18.26 6.74
N CYS A 43 14.19 16.97 6.41
CA CYS A 43 13.12 16.22 5.77
C CYS A 43 11.79 16.21 6.56
N CYS A 44 11.83 16.10 7.91
CA CYS A 44 10.62 16.03 8.74
C CYS A 44 10.26 17.35 9.44
N ARG A 45 11.18 18.29 9.55
CA ARG A 45 11.02 19.52 10.36
C ARG A 45 9.72 20.28 10.05
N ASN A 46 9.43 20.50 8.78
CA ASN A 46 8.24 21.25 8.39
C ASN A 46 6.95 20.46 8.64
N ALA A 47 7.00 19.15 8.51
CA ALA A 47 5.83 18.30 8.73
C ALA A 47 5.46 18.15 10.22
N TRP A 48 6.41 18.37 11.14
CA TRP A 48 6.09 18.49 12.57
C TRP A 48 5.26 19.74 12.88
N SER A 49 5.43 20.81 12.11
CA SER A 49 4.75 22.10 12.32
C SER A 49 3.49 22.27 11.46
N SER A 50 3.20 21.36 10.53
CA SER A 50 2.08 21.52 9.59
C SER A 50 1.41 20.19 9.27
N ASP A 51 0.17 20.03 9.73
CA ASP A 51 -0.63 18.83 9.47
C ASP A 51 -0.88 18.59 7.97
N SER A 52 -0.91 19.64 7.17
CA SER A 52 -1.11 19.52 5.72
C SER A 52 0.06 18.85 5.00
N LEU A 53 1.23 18.83 5.61
CA LEU A 53 2.42 18.16 5.07
C LEU A 53 2.53 16.70 5.51
N ARG A 54 1.77 16.29 6.53
CA ARG A 54 1.80 14.90 7.02
C ARG A 54 1.25 13.94 5.97
N LYS A 55 1.87 12.78 5.90
CA LYS A 55 1.46 11.70 4.99
C LYS A 55 1.28 10.41 5.77
N MET A 56 0.24 9.68 5.43
CA MET A 56 -0.08 8.39 6.06
C MET A 56 0.76 7.26 5.48
N VAL A 57 0.92 6.24 6.28
CA VAL A 57 1.61 4.99 5.92
C VAL A 57 0.90 4.29 4.77
N SER A 58 1.67 3.67 3.89
CA SER A 58 1.25 3.03 2.65
C SER A 58 0.12 2.03 2.87
N CYS A 59 -0.99 2.30 2.23
CA CYS A 59 -2.19 1.48 2.24
C CYS A 59 -3.02 1.83 1.02
N ILE A 60 -3.71 0.85 0.47
CA ILE A 60 -4.72 1.07 -0.56
C ILE A 60 -6.05 0.44 -0.15
N ALA A 61 -7.15 0.94 -0.70
CA ALA A 61 -8.42 0.25 -0.62
C ALA A 61 -8.95 -0.10 -2.00
N ILE A 62 -9.66 -1.22 -2.06
CA ILE A 62 -10.40 -1.68 -3.22
C ILE A 62 -11.87 -1.46 -2.90
N ILE A 63 -12.56 -0.67 -3.71
CA ILE A 63 -13.95 -0.27 -3.52
C ILE A 63 -14.82 -0.87 -4.60
N ASP A 64 -15.87 -1.57 -4.21
CA ASP A 64 -16.92 -2.02 -5.13
C ASP A 64 -18.25 -1.31 -4.80
N PRO A 65 -18.59 -0.23 -5.52
CA PRO A 65 -19.80 0.54 -5.26
C PRO A 65 -21.10 -0.25 -5.48
N ARG A 66 -21.07 -1.30 -6.32
CA ARG A 66 -22.25 -2.12 -6.58
C ARG A 66 -22.64 -3.00 -5.41
N SER A 67 -21.65 -3.57 -4.74
CA SER A 67 -21.87 -4.39 -3.54
C SER A 67 -21.94 -3.54 -2.26
N GLY A 68 -21.51 -2.28 -2.29
CA GLY A 68 -21.34 -1.44 -1.12
C GLY A 68 -20.21 -1.93 -0.20
N LEU A 69 -19.25 -2.66 -0.74
CA LEU A 69 -18.16 -3.28 0.00
C LEU A 69 -16.82 -2.64 -0.37
N GLY A 70 -15.92 -2.58 0.62
CA GLY A 70 -14.54 -2.19 0.44
C GLY A 70 -13.59 -3.13 1.17
N TRP A 71 -12.39 -3.29 0.65
CA TRP A 71 -11.29 -4.05 1.25
C TRP A 71 -10.08 -3.15 1.36
N MET A 72 -9.36 -3.25 2.47
CA MET A 72 -8.08 -2.55 2.64
C MET A 72 -6.94 -3.54 2.42
N ILE A 73 -5.83 -3.07 1.87
CA ILE A 73 -4.56 -3.78 1.88
C ILE A 73 -3.68 -3.06 2.87
N ASP A 74 -3.34 -3.79 3.93
CA ASP A 74 -2.69 -3.42 5.17
C ASP A 74 -3.57 -2.63 6.16
N ALA A 75 -3.25 -2.83 7.45
CA ALA A 75 -3.79 -2.11 8.59
C ALA A 75 -2.67 -1.32 9.26
N THR A 76 -2.46 -0.11 8.81
CA THR A 76 -1.31 0.73 9.18
C THR A 76 -1.51 1.43 10.53
N PRO A 77 -0.48 2.07 11.10
CA PRO A 77 -0.65 2.96 12.25
C PRO A 77 -1.69 4.07 12.04
N ASP A 78 -1.93 4.48 10.79
CA ASP A 78 -2.93 5.48 10.41
C ASP A 78 -4.34 4.90 10.17
N PHE A 79 -4.58 3.66 10.57
CA PHE A 79 -5.80 2.90 10.31
C PHE A 79 -7.08 3.69 10.58
N ALA A 80 -7.16 4.40 11.69
CA ALA A 80 -8.36 5.15 12.07
C ALA A 80 -8.79 6.15 10.98
N LYS A 81 -7.85 6.88 10.42
CA LYS A 81 -8.11 7.87 9.35
C LYS A 81 -8.37 7.18 8.01
N GLN A 82 -7.61 6.14 7.70
CA GLN A 82 -7.77 5.36 6.47
C GLN A 82 -9.12 4.64 6.44
N PHE A 83 -9.52 4.05 7.56
CA PHE A 83 -10.84 3.43 7.74
C PHE A 83 -11.98 4.46 7.58
N HIS A 84 -11.82 5.66 8.13
CA HIS A 84 -12.79 6.75 7.97
C HIS A 84 -12.95 7.14 6.48
N ILE A 85 -11.86 7.26 5.75
CA ILE A 85 -11.89 7.54 4.30
C ILE A 85 -12.71 6.45 3.58
N VAL A 86 -12.40 5.16 3.82
CA VAL A 86 -13.10 4.05 3.17
C VAL A 86 -14.58 4.06 3.49
N THR A 87 -14.94 4.19 4.77
CA THR A 87 -16.32 3.96 5.22
C THR A 87 -17.21 5.20 5.14
N LYS A 88 -16.65 6.40 5.25
CA LYS A 88 -17.42 7.65 5.25
C LYS A 88 -17.27 8.45 3.97
N GLU A 89 -16.06 8.59 3.43
CA GLU A 89 -15.89 9.35 2.20
C GLU A 89 -16.28 8.52 0.96
N HIS A 90 -15.95 7.21 0.95
CA HIS A 90 -16.36 6.31 -0.13
C HIS A 90 -17.68 5.58 0.15
N GLY A 91 -18.23 5.67 1.37
CA GLY A 91 -19.58 5.22 1.73
C GLY A 91 -19.78 3.70 1.66
N VAL A 92 -18.72 2.91 1.81
CA VAL A 92 -18.79 1.44 1.75
C VAL A 92 -18.53 0.81 3.12
N ARG A 93 -19.04 -0.41 3.32
CA ARG A 93 -18.71 -1.22 4.49
C ARG A 93 -17.38 -1.93 4.28
N LEU A 94 -16.50 -1.90 5.27
CA LEU A 94 -15.28 -2.71 5.27
C LEU A 94 -15.64 -4.20 5.30
N ALA A 95 -15.31 -4.92 4.24
CA ALA A 95 -15.56 -6.35 4.09
C ALA A 95 -14.38 -7.20 4.56
N GLY A 96 -13.16 -6.66 4.50
CA GLY A 96 -11.97 -7.36 4.97
C GLY A 96 -10.70 -6.55 4.79
N ILE A 97 -9.61 -7.09 5.34
CA ILE A 97 -8.27 -6.51 5.29
C ILE A 97 -7.32 -7.60 4.81
N PHE A 98 -6.53 -7.31 3.79
CA PHE A 98 -5.43 -8.16 3.34
C PHE A 98 -4.13 -7.66 3.96
N LEU A 99 -3.30 -8.54 4.49
CA LEU A 99 -2.00 -8.16 5.02
C LEU A 99 -0.89 -8.61 4.09
N THR A 100 0.02 -7.69 3.79
CA THR A 100 1.20 -7.97 2.97
C THR A 100 2.24 -8.77 3.76
N HIS A 101 2.60 -8.33 4.96
CA HIS A 101 3.62 -8.95 5.81
C HIS A 101 3.62 -8.39 7.25
N ALA A 102 4.53 -8.91 8.10
CA ALA A 102 4.60 -8.60 9.53
C ALA A 102 5.63 -7.50 9.88
N HIS A 103 5.70 -6.41 9.10
CA HIS A 103 6.36 -5.18 9.53
C HIS A 103 5.34 -4.21 10.14
N ILE A 104 5.79 -3.39 11.09
CA ILE A 104 4.88 -2.60 11.96
C ILE A 104 3.98 -1.64 11.20
N GLY A 105 4.39 -1.16 10.06
CA GLY A 105 3.59 -0.30 9.19
C GLY A 105 2.39 -0.99 8.55
N HIS A 106 2.34 -2.33 8.50
CA HIS A 106 1.39 -3.07 7.69
C HIS A 106 0.29 -3.78 8.49
N TYR A 107 0.47 -3.99 9.81
CA TYR A 107 -0.50 -4.77 10.60
C TYR A 107 -0.82 -4.20 11.99
N THR A 108 -0.07 -3.22 12.49
CA THR A 108 -0.29 -2.71 13.85
C THR A 108 -1.62 -2.00 14.02
N GLY A 109 -2.18 -1.44 12.96
CA GLY A 109 -3.50 -0.83 12.96
C GLY A 109 -4.65 -1.80 13.23
N LEU A 110 -4.45 -3.12 13.13
CA LEU A 110 -5.43 -4.13 13.58
C LEU A 110 -5.86 -3.91 15.03
N MET A 111 -5.00 -3.33 15.87
CA MET A 111 -5.32 -3.00 17.25
C MET A 111 -6.55 -2.11 17.39
N GLN A 112 -6.81 -1.25 16.41
CA GLN A 112 -7.98 -0.38 16.39
C GLN A 112 -9.31 -1.15 16.33
N LEU A 113 -9.28 -2.42 15.89
CA LEU A 113 -10.47 -3.28 15.84
C LEU A 113 -10.85 -3.85 17.21
N GLY A 114 -9.95 -3.76 18.20
CA GLY A 114 -10.12 -4.30 19.55
C GLY A 114 -11.20 -3.59 20.37
N ARG A 115 -11.48 -4.21 21.51
CA ARG A 115 -12.53 -3.75 22.44
C ARG A 115 -12.26 -2.37 23.05
N GLU A 116 -10.98 -1.97 23.11
CA GLU A 116 -10.55 -0.68 23.66
C GLU A 116 -10.86 0.49 22.72
N VAL A 117 -11.12 0.22 21.43
CA VAL A 117 -11.40 1.24 20.41
C VAL A 117 -12.74 0.96 19.72
N MET A 118 -12.76 0.09 18.69
CA MET A 118 -13.97 -0.13 17.87
C MET A 118 -14.88 -1.22 18.44
N GLY A 119 -14.34 -2.19 19.17
CA GLY A 119 -15.09 -3.39 19.53
C GLY A 119 -15.68 -4.08 18.30
N ALA A 120 -14.92 -4.11 17.22
CA ALA A 120 -15.36 -4.67 15.94
C ALA A 120 -15.81 -6.12 16.09
N LYS A 121 -16.63 -6.59 15.14
CA LYS A 121 -17.13 -7.98 15.17
C LYS A 121 -16.88 -8.65 13.84
N ASN A 122 -16.09 -9.73 13.88
CA ASN A 122 -15.84 -10.65 12.77
C ASN A 122 -15.32 -9.95 11.50
N ILE A 123 -14.44 -8.94 11.63
CA ILE A 123 -13.75 -8.37 10.46
C ILE A 123 -12.82 -9.44 9.91
N VAL A 124 -12.98 -9.77 8.65
CA VAL A 124 -12.15 -10.78 7.99
C VAL A 124 -10.75 -10.18 7.73
N VAL A 125 -9.71 -10.89 8.16
CA VAL A 125 -8.32 -10.53 7.89
C VAL A 125 -7.67 -11.67 7.10
N TYR A 126 -7.35 -11.39 5.86
CA TYR A 126 -6.73 -12.32 4.93
C TYR A 126 -5.21 -12.33 5.14
N THR A 127 -4.66 -13.51 5.40
CA THR A 127 -3.27 -13.65 5.83
C THR A 127 -2.61 -14.87 5.20
N MET A 128 -1.33 -14.75 4.86
CA MET A 128 -0.50 -15.90 4.54
C MET A 128 -0.32 -16.81 5.79
N PRO A 129 0.05 -18.09 5.61
CA PRO A 129 0.09 -19.07 6.70
C PRO A 129 1.00 -18.69 7.89
N LYS A 130 2.22 -18.17 7.64
CA LYS A 130 3.10 -17.73 8.73
C LYS A 130 2.54 -16.50 9.43
N MET A 131 2.01 -15.52 8.66
CA MET A 131 1.34 -14.34 9.20
C MET A 131 0.15 -14.73 10.09
N LYS A 132 -0.68 -15.68 9.65
CA LYS A 132 -1.77 -16.22 10.46
C LYS A 132 -1.25 -16.75 11.79
N LYS A 133 -0.24 -17.63 11.75
CA LYS A 133 0.38 -18.22 12.93
C LYS A 133 1.00 -17.16 13.85
N TYR A 134 1.61 -16.13 13.27
CA TYR A 134 2.18 -15.01 14.02
C TYR A 134 1.09 -14.28 14.82
N LEU A 135 -0.02 -13.90 14.21
CA LEU A 135 -1.14 -13.21 14.89
C LEU A 135 -1.80 -14.10 15.95
N GLU A 136 -1.95 -15.40 15.71
CA GLU A 136 -2.52 -16.35 16.65
C GLU A 136 -1.68 -16.54 17.91
N LYS A 137 -0.35 -16.46 17.80
CA LYS A 137 0.58 -16.78 18.90
C LYS A 137 1.03 -15.56 19.70
N ASN A 138 0.86 -14.36 19.18
CA ASN A 138 1.39 -13.15 19.80
C ASN A 138 0.26 -12.25 20.32
N GLY A 139 0.41 -11.81 21.59
CA GLY A 139 -0.38 -10.70 22.10
C GLY A 139 0.08 -9.38 21.47
N PRO A 140 -0.82 -8.42 21.34
CA PRO A 140 -2.22 -8.49 21.69
C PRO A 140 -3.15 -8.98 20.56
N TRP A 141 -2.63 -9.35 19.37
CA TRP A 141 -3.45 -9.77 18.22
C TRP A 141 -4.27 -11.03 18.48
N ASN A 142 -3.73 -12.00 19.24
CA ASN A 142 -4.49 -13.19 19.64
C ASN A 142 -5.75 -12.85 20.45
N GLN A 143 -5.76 -11.74 21.20
CA GLN A 143 -6.96 -11.27 21.90
C GLN A 143 -8.04 -10.86 20.91
N LEU A 144 -7.70 -10.18 19.81
CA LEU A 144 -8.66 -9.79 18.76
C LEU A 144 -9.37 -11.01 18.16
N ILE A 145 -8.60 -12.10 17.98
CA ILE A 145 -9.14 -13.38 17.47
C ILE A 145 -10.06 -14.03 18.52
N ASN A 146 -9.58 -14.15 19.75
CA ASN A 146 -10.33 -14.78 20.84
C ASN A 146 -11.65 -14.05 21.15
N LEU A 147 -11.67 -12.72 21.05
CA LEU A 147 -12.85 -11.89 21.25
C LEU A 147 -13.72 -11.76 19.99
N LYS A 148 -13.33 -12.41 18.88
CA LYS A 148 -14.01 -12.33 17.59
C LYS A 148 -14.11 -10.91 17.05
N ASN A 149 -13.17 -10.05 17.40
CA ASN A 149 -13.03 -8.75 16.72
C ASN A 149 -12.62 -8.96 15.27
N ILE A 150 -11.70 -9.91 15.04
CA ILE A 150 -11.27 -10.34 13.72
C ILE A 150 -11.44 -11.85 13.54
N VAL A 151 -11.52 -12.25 12.27
CA VAL A 151 -11.52 -13.65 11.84
C VAL A 151 -10.43 -13.81 10.79
N LEU A 152 -9.44 -14.69 11.05
CA LEU A 152 -8.35 -14.93 10.10
C LEU A 152 -8.81 -15.86 8.98
N SER A 153 -8.68 -15.40 7.74
CA SER A 153 -8.92 -16.17 6.52
C SER A 153 -7.59 -16.43 5.82
N PRO A 154 -7.13 -17.68 5.75
CA PRO A 154 -5.86 -17.98 5.11
C PRO A 154 -5.95 -17.76 3.60
N ILE A 155 -4.92 -17.12 3.04
CA ILE A 155 -4.67 -17.02 1.60
C ILE A 155 -3.36 -17.75 1.29
N ASN A 156 -3.16 -18.11 0.03
CA ASN A 156 -1.99 -18.86 -0.41
C ASN A 156 -1.44 -18.26 -1.71
N ASP A 157 -0.15 -18.44 -1.91
CA ASP A 157 0.56 -18.01 -3.12
C ASP A 157 -0.18 -18.42 -4.40
N LYS A 158 -0.40 -17.46 -5.28
CA LYS A 158 -1.05 -17.64 -6.59
C LYS A 158 -2.45 -18.29 -6.53
N LYS A 159 -3.16 -18.11 -5.40
CA LYS A 159 -4.55 -18.56 -5.26
C LYS A 159 -5.48 -17.37 -5.20
N GLU A 160 -6.31 -17.26 -6.20
CA GLU A 160 -7.31 -16.19 -6.31
C GLU A 160 -8.31 -16.20 -5.14
N VAL A 161 -8.64 -15.01 -4.68
CA VAL A 161 -9.73 -14.75 -3.72
C VAL A 161 -10.77 -13.90 -4.43
N GLN A 162 -11.97 -14.42 -4.57
CA GLN A 162 -13.10 -13.69 -5.14
C GLN A 162 -13.62 -12.67 -4.14
N LEU A 163 -13.53 -11.37 -4.45
CA LEU A 163 -14.02 -10.29 -3.58
C LEU A 163 -15.49 -9.96 -3.88
N SER A 164 -15.85 -9.88 -5.15
CA SER A 164 -17.21 -9.71 -5.63
C SER A 164 -17.34 -10.35 -7.02
N ARG A 165 -18.51 -10.26 -7.65
CA ARG A 165 -18.80 -10.97 -8.91
C ARG A 165 -17.71 -10.83 -9.99
N ASN A 166 -17.10 -9.64 -10.09
CA ASN A 166 -16.14 -9.31 -11.14
C ASN A 166 -14.86 -8.69 -10.56
N LEU A 167 -14.51 -9.01 -9.34
CA LEU A 167 -13.34 -8.45 -8.65
C LEU A 167 -12.62 -9.57 -7.92
N ILE A 168 -11.38 -9.79 -8.28
CA ILE A 168 -10.51 -10.84 -7.77
C ILE A 168 -9.25 -10.22 -7.23
N ILE A 169 -8.67 -10.80 -6.19
CA ILE A 169 -7.33 -10.50 -5.72
C ILE A 169 -6.52 -11.79 -5.65
N GLU A 170 -5.31 -11.78 -6.19
CA GLU A 170 -4.38 -12.89 -6.18
C GLU A 170 -3.11 -12.46 -5.43
N PRO A 171 -2.79 -13.08 -4.29
CA PRO A 171 -1.51 -12.87 -3.61
C PRO A 171 -0.40 -13.64 -4.33
N PHE A 172 0.80 -13.08 -4.33
CA PHE A 172 2.01 -13.76 -4.80
C PHE A 172 3.20 -13.41 -3.92
N LEU A 173 4.10 -14.37 -3.70
CA LEU A 173 5.28 -14.18 -2.89
C LEU A 173 6.28 -13.23 -3.54
N VAL A 174 6.85 -12.35 -2.75
CA VAL A 174 8.00 -11.50 -3.12
C VAL A 174 9.12 -11.66 -2.11
N PRO A 175 10.40 -11.56 -2.52
CA PRO A 175 11.52 -11.61 -1.58
C PRO A 175 11.54 -10.36 -0.70
N HIS A 176 11.69 -10.53 0.60
CA HIS A 176 11.87 -9.45 1.57
C HIS A 176 12.46 -10.02 2.87
N ARG A 177 12.49 -9.22 3.95
CA ARG A 177 12.89 -9.71 5.27
C ARG A 177 11.73 -10.44 5.93
N ASP A 178 11.71 -11.76 5.83
CA ASP A 178 10.61 -12.60 6.28
C ASP A 178 10.80 -13.09 7.74
N GLU A 179 11.11 -12.17 8.65
CA GLU A 179 11.42 -12.52 10.06
C GLU A 179 10.25 -13.21 10.77
N TYR A 180 9.01 -12.76 10.49
CA TYR A 180 7.82 -13.26 11.18
C TYR A 180 6.75 -13.83 10.26
N SER A 181 6.76 -13.43 9.00
CA SER A 181 5.74 -13.84 8.02
C SER A 181 6.35 -13.97 6.63
N GLU A 182 5.60 -14.52 5.71
CA GLU A 182 5.83 -14.31 4.28
C GLU A 182 5.59 -12.84 3.94
N THR A 183 6.22 -12.36 2.85
CA THR A 183 5.90 -11.09 2.22
C THR A 183 5.22 -11.34 0.88
N VAL A 184 4.10 -10.67 0.63
CA VAL A 184 3.33 -10.81 -0.61
C VAL A 184 3.03 -9.47 -1.27
N GLY A 185 3.04 -9.48 -2.60
CA GLY A 185 2.33 -8.52 -3.42
C GLY A 185 0.94 -9.04 -3.79
N PHE A 186 0.16 -8.20 -4.45
CA PHE A 186 -1.19 -8.54 -4.89
C PHE A 186 -1.41 -8.13 -6.35
N ASN A 187 -2.03 -9.02 -7.11
CA ASN A 187 -2.60 -8.73 -8.42
C ASN A 187 -4.12 -8.56 -8.23
N ILE A 188 -4.63 -7.37 -8.49
CA ILE A 188 -6.04 -7.00 -8.32
C ILE A 188 -6.67 -6.91 -9.69
N ILE A 189 -7.64 -7.78 -9.96
CA ILE A 189 -8.22 -7.98 -11.27
C ILE A 189 -9.68 -7.52 -11.21
N GLY A 190 -9.95 -6.42 -11.86
CA GLY A 190 -11.29 -5.88 -12.09
C GLY A 190 -11.87 -6.35 -13.44
N PRO A 191 -13.09 -5.91 -13.76
CA PRO A 191 -13.77 -6.34 -14.98
C PRO A 191 -13.12 -5.86 -16.28
N ASN A 192 -12.33 -4.81 -16.26
CA ASN A 192 -11.71 -4.22 -17.46
C ASN A 192 -10.24 -3.83 -17.25
N GLU A 193 -9.80 -3.72 -16.02
CA GLU A 193 -8.47 -3.21 -15.67
C GLU A 193 -7.92 -4.04 -14.51
N SER A 194 -6.60 -4.08 -14.41
CA SER A 194 -5.90 -4.77 -13.33
C SER A 194 -4.83 -3.87 -12.73
N MET A 195 -4.46 -4.17 -11.49
CA MET A 195 -3.44 -3.43 -10.77
C MET A 195 -2.50 -4.37 -10.04
N LEU A 196 -1.21 -4.20 -10.31
CA LEU A 196 -0.14 -4.81 -9.54
C LEU A 196 0.17 -3.93 -8.33
N TYR A 197 0.23 -4.52 -7.13
CA TYR A 197 0.57 -3.82 -5.89
C TYR A 197 1.70 -4.55 -5.17
N ILE A 198 2.89 -3.97 -5.16
CA ILE A 198 4.09 -4.47 -4.48
C ILE A 198 4.68 -3.30 -3.69
N PRO A 199 4.16 -3.01 -2.47
CA PRO A 199 4.64 -1.87 -1.68
C PRO A 199 6.02 -2.11 -1.10
N ASP A 200 6.39 -3.37 -0.88
CA ASP A 200 7.60 -3.76 -0.19
C ASP A 200 8.21 -5.00 -0.84
N ILE A 201 9.46 -4.92 -1.25
CA ILE A 201 10.20 -6.01 -1.90
C ILE A 201 11.70 -5.76 -1.73
N ASP A 202 12.51 -6.80 -1.74
CA ASP A 202 13.96 -6.72 -1.92
C ASP A 202 14.30 -6.34 -3.40
N LYS A 203 15.53 -6.40 -3.80
CA LYS A 203 15.95 -6.06 -5.17
C LYS A 203 15.19 -6.88 -6.22
N TRP A 204 14.86 -6.28 -7.37
CA TRP A 204 14.10 -6.93 -8.44
C TRP A 204 14.76 -8.21 -8.97
N ASP A 205 16.10 -8.27 -8.97
CA ASP A 205 16.89 -9.42 -9.42
C ASP A 205 16.88 -10.60 -8.44
N LYS A 206 16.43 -10.40 -7.22
CA LYS A 206 16.23 -11.47 -6.23
C LYS A 206 14.85 -12.13 -6.35
N TRP A 207 13.95 -11.56 -7.11
CA TRP A 207 12.63 -12.14 -7.32
C TRP A 207 12.69 -13.14 -8.49
N GLU A 208 12.15 -14.35 -8.27
CA GLU A 208 12.14 -15.44 -9.27
C GLU A 208 11.29 -15.11 -10.52
N HIS A 209 10.47 -14.05 -10.45
CA HIS A 209 9.61 -13.62 -11.53
C HIS A 209 10.12 -12.36 -12.22
N ASP A 210 9.86 -12.24 -13.51
CA ASP A 210 10.19 -11.05 -14.28
C ASP A 210 9.15 -9.95 -14.01
N ILE A 211 9.53 -8.94 -13.24
CA ILE A 211 8.69 -7.79 -12.96
C ILE A 211 8.24 -7.05 -14.24
N LEU A 212 9.04 -7.07 -15.31
CA LEU A 212 8.66 -6.41 -16.56
C LEU A 212 7.42 -7.08 -17.17
N PHE A 213 7.36 -8.41 -17.17
CA PHE A 213 6.19 -9.16 -17.61
C PHE A 213 4.94 -8.81 -16.78
N TRP A 214 5.09 -8.70 -15.45
CA TRP A 214 3.97 -8.33 -14.58
C TRP A 214 3.48 -6.90 -14.83
N ILE A 215 4.38 -5.93 -15.08
CA ILE A 215 4.01 -4.55 -15.44
C ILE A 215 3.27 -4.52 -16.79
N GLU A 216 3.80 -5.22 -17.80
CA GLU A 216 3.17 -5.28 -19.14
C GLU A 216 1.76 -5.86 -19.07
N SER A 217 1.56 -6.90 -18.26
CA SER A 217 0.30 -7.63 -18.09
C SER A 217 -0.76 -6.87 -17.30
N ASN A 218 -0.39 -5.79 -16.61
CA ASN A 218 -1.31 -5.02 -15.80
C ASN A 218 -1.62 -3.63 -16.39
N THR A 219 -2.75 -3.05 -16.02
CA THR A 219 -3.11 -1.68 -16.40
C THR A 219 -2.36 -0.66 -15.57
N TYR A 220 -2.12 -0.95 -14.29
CA TYR A 220 -1.39 -0.11 -13.34
C TYR A 220 -0.44 -0.94 -12.50
N ALA A 221 0.65 -0.34 -12.03
CA ALA A 221 1.60 -0.95 -11.13
C ALA A 221 2.01 0.05 -10.03
N LEU A 222 1.62 -0.23 -8.79
CA LEU A 222 2.07 0.49 -7.60
C LEU A 222 3.21 -0.31 -6.98
N LEU A 223 4.42 0.22 -7.05
CA LEU A 223 5.65 -0.50 -6.76
C LEU A 223 6.47 0.19 -5.68
N ASP A 224 7.27 -0.59 -4.96
CA ASP A 224 8.22 -0.11 -3.95
C ASP A 224 9.05 1.07 -4.45
N GLY A 225 9.01 2.14 -3.73
CA GLY A 225 9.76 3.36 -3.94
C GLY A 225 10.37 3.88 -2.65
N THR A 226 10.70 3.00 -1.71
CA THR A 226 11.13 3.36 -0.35
C THR A 226 12.25 4.39 -0.36
N PHE A 227 13.30 4.18 -1.14
CA PHE A 227 14.39 5.13 -1.29
C PHE A 227 14.55 5.60 -2.74
N TYR A 228 14.93 6.85 -2.91
CA TYR A 228 15.20 7.41 -4.24
C TYR A 228 16.62 7.08 -4.70
N TYR A 229 17.63 7.29 -3.81
CA TYR A 229 19.06 7.05 -4.08
C TYR A 229 19.78 6.50 -2.83
N ASP A 230 21.05 6.15 -2.95
CA ASP A 230 21.81 5.37 -1.98
C ASP A 230 22.39 6.15 -0.78
N ASP A 231 22.32 7.46 -0.76
CA ASP A 231 22.85 8.28 0.33
C ASP A 231 21.78 8.88 1.28
N GLU A 232 20.52 8.42 1.16
CA GLU A 232 19.41 8.91 1.99
C GLU A 232 19.57 8.57 3.47
N VAL A 233 20.25 7.49 3.80
CA VAL A 233 20.47 7.04 5.17
C VAL A 233 21.97 7.01 5.46
N PRO A 234 22.57 8.15 5.88
CA PRO A 234 23.99 8.20 6.20
C PRO A 234 24.36 7.16 7.27
N ASN A 235 25.54 6.56 7.12
CA ASN A 235 26.10 5.52 8.00
C ASN A 235 25.42 4.13 7.92
N ARG A 236 24.61 3.87 6.91
CA ARG A 236 24.14 2.51 6.60
C ARG A 236 24.62 2.10 5.22
N ASN A 237 25.03 0.86 5.10
CA ASN A 237 25.30 0.27 3.81
C ASN A 237 23.99 -0.01 3.09
N MET A 238 23.66 0.79 2.07
CA MET A 238 22.39 0.69 1.34
C MET A 238 22.25 -0.63 0.57
N SER A 239 23.37 -1.33 0.28
CA SER A 239 23.30 -2.67 -0.34
C SER A 239 22.69 -3.73 0.59
N GLU A 240 22.68 -3.49 1.90
CA GLU A 240 22.07 -4.35 2.91
C GLU A 240 20.59 -4.01 3.17
N ILE A 241 20.10 -2.91 2.59
CA ILE A 241 18.72 -2.48 2.75
C ILE A 241 17.88 -3.17 1.67
N PRO A 242 16.88 -3.97 2.07
CA PRO A 242 16.12 -4.81 1.15
C PRO A 242 15.00 -4.01 0.45
N HIS A 243 15.39 -3.01 -0.34
CA HIS A 243 14.50 -2.24 -1.21
C HIS A 243 15.24 -1.85 -2.48
N PRO A 244 14.59 -1.89 -3.65
CA PRO A 244 15.15 -1.31 -4.85
C PRO A 244 15.11 0.22 -4.74
N LEU A 245 16.17 0.90 -5.18
CA LEU A 245 16.13 2.36 -5.27
C LEU A 245 15.25 2.78 -6.45
N ILE A 246 14.57 3.93 -6.35
CA ILE A 246 13.77 4.45 -7.47
C ILE A 246 14.64 4.64 -8.73
N ILE A 247 15.87 5.15 -8.57
CA ILE A 247 16.80 5.31 -9.72
C ILE A 247 17.19 3.96 -10.33
N GLU A 248 17.41 2.92 -9.53
CA GLU A 248 17.67 1.55 -10.00
C GLU A 248 16.45 1.00 -10.75
N SER A 249 15.27 1.15 -10.17
CA SER A 249 14.00 0.73 -10.75
C SER A 249 13.72 1.41 -12.08
N MET A 250 13.90 2.74 -12.16
CA MET A 250 13.73 3.49 -13.41
C MET A 250 14.70 3.02 -14.50
N ASN A 251 15.95 2.73 -14.14
CA ASN A 251 16.95 2.19 -15.08
C ASN A 251 16.55 0.78 -15.54
N TYR A 252 16.13 -0.09 -14.60
CA TYR A 252 15.70 -1.45 -14.93
C TYR A 252 14.47 -1.45 -15.84
N PHE A 253 13.48 -0.60 -15.55
CA PHE A 253 12.22 -0.46 -16.29
C PHE A 253 12.35 0.35 -17.59
N SER A 254 13.51 0.96 -17.85
CA SER A 254 13.75 1.68 -19.11
C SER A 254 13.65 0.78 -20.35
N ARG A 255 13.73 -0.54 -20.18
CA ARG A 255 13.54 -1.57 -21.21
C ARG A 255 12.07 -1.73 -21.64
N LEU A 256 11.12 -1.28 -20.81
CA LEU A 256 9.69 -1.25 -21.15
C LEU A 256 9.38 -0.20 -22.22
N LEU A 257 8.32 -0.43 -22.97
CA LEU A 257 7.77 0.59 -23.84
C LEU A 257 7.30 1.80 -23.02
N LYS A 258 7.35 3.00 -23.60
CA LYS A 258 6.92 4.25 -22.91
C LYS A 258 5.47 4.20 -22.39
N ARG A 259 4.59 3.47 -23.06
CA ARG A 259 3.21 3.27 -22.60
C ARG A 259 3.14 2.47 -21.29
N ASP A 260 4.06 1.50 -21.11
CA ASP A 260 4.10 0.62 -19.94
C ASP A 260 4.83 1.29 -18.78
N GLN A 261 5.87 2.10 -19.04
CA GLN A 261 6.51 2.94 -18.03
C GLN A 261 5.50 3.88 -17.33
N LYS A 262 4.54 4.44 -18.07
CA LYS A 262 3.50 5.35 -17.54
C LYS A 262 2.52 4.67 -16.57
N LYS A 263 2.44 3.35 -16.57
CA LYS A 263 1.60 2.57 -15.64
C LYS A 263 2.17 2.52 -14.21
N ILE A 264 3.45 2.87 -14.05
CA ILE A 264 4.21 2.68 -12.82
C ILE A 264 4.05 3.90 -11.92
N PHE A 265 3.70 3.63 -10.65
CA PHE A 265 3.58 4.59 -9.57
C PHE A 265 4.42 4.10 -8.39
N PHE A 266 5.45 4.83 -8.00
CA PHE A 266 6.21 4.52 -6.80
C PHE A 266 5.42 4.89 -5.56
N ILE A 267 5.38 3.98 -4.58
CA ILE A 267 4.68 4.09 -3.30
C ILE A 267 5.61 3.69 -2.15
N HIS A 268 5.18 3.77 -0.90
CA HIS A 268 5.93 3.32 0.27
C HIS A 268 7.20 4.16 0.53
N LEU A 269 7.13 5.47 0.29
CA LEU A 269 8.29 6.37 0.35
C LEU A 269 8.79 6.58 1.79
N ASN A 270 10.06 6.36 2.05
CA ASN A 270 10.66 6.67 3.35
C ASN A 270 10.64 8.20 3.62
N HIS A 271 10.64 8.59 4.89
CA HIS A 271 10.62 10.01 5.28
C HIS A 271 11.80 10.83 4.76
N THR A 272 12.91 10.18 4.39
CA THR A 272 14.09 10.82 3.78
C THR A 272 13.95 10.98 2.26
N ASN A 273 13.04 10.22 1.65
CA ASN A 273 12.90 10.19 0.19
C ASN A 273 12.47 11.56 -0.36
N PRO A 274 13.28 12.20 -1.20
CA PRO A 274 12.95 13.52 -1.74
C PRO A 274 11.70 13.54 -2.61
N ALA A 275 11.26 12.39 -3.14
CA ALA A 275 10.03 12.25 -3.92
C ALA A 275 8.74 12.44 -3.10
N LEU A 276 8.81 12.50 -1.76
CA LEU A 276 7.70 12.91 -0.90
C LEU A 276 7.21 14.34 -1.21
N SER A 277 8.12 15.21 -1.68
CA SER A 277 7.78 16.56 -2.14
C SER A 277 7.53 16.55 -3.64
N GLU A 278 6.32 16.92 -4.04
CA GLU A 278 5.94 16.99 -5.47
C GLU A 278 6.79 17.96 -6.29
N ASN A 279 7.32 19.00 -5.63
CA ASN A 279 8.15 20.03 -6.25
C ASN A 279 9.66 19.74 -6.17
N SER A 280 10.06 18.56 -5.71
CA SER A 280 11.47 18.17 -5.62
C SER A 280 12.09 17.90 -7.00
N ALA A 281 13.41 17.94 -7.07
CA ALA A 281 14.15 17.51 -8.25
C ALA A 281 13.91 16.01 -8.55
N ALA A 282 13.77 15.18 -7.51
CA ALA A 282 13.47 13.76 -7.64
C ALA A 282 12.10 13.53 -8.29
N SER A 283 11.04 14.20 -7.80
CA SER A 283 9.69 14.08 -8.39
C SER A 283 9.66 14.54 -9.84
N ARG A 284 10.34 15.65 -10.15
CA ARG A 284 10.46 16.11 -11.55
C ARG A 284 11.22 15.10 -12.42
N SER A 285 12.26 14.47 -11.89
CA SER A 285 13.03 13.45 -12.61
C SER A 285 12.18 12.21 -12.89
N ILE A 286 11.42 11.72 -11.90
CA ILE A 286 10.50 10.59 -12.07
C ILE A 286 9.53 10.87 -13.23
N ILE A 287 8.87 12.02 -13.20
CA ILE A 287 7.89 12.42 -14.23
C ILE A 287 8.56 12.58 -15.60
N LYS A 288 9.71 13.23 -15.67
CA LYS A 288 10.47 13.43 -16.92
C LYS A 288 10.83 12.11 -17.57
N ASN A 289 11.13 11.08 -16.79
CA ASN A 289 11.45 9.74 -17.27
C ASN A 289 10.22 8.89 -17.62
N GLY A 290 9.01 9.41 -17.40
CA GLY A 290 7.75 8.76 -17.78
C GLY A 290 7.13 7.90 -16.69
N TYR A 291 7.58 8.02 -15.46
CA TYR A 291 7.05 7.34 -14.27
C TYR A 291 6.23 8.29 -13.41
N ASN A 292 5.64 7.76 -12.33
CA ASN A 292 4.81 8.55 -11.41
C ASN A 292 5.14 8.20 -9.96
N THR A 293 4.65 9.03 -9.03
CA THR A 293 4.54 8.71 -7.59
C THR A 293 3.08 8.63 -7.20
N ALA A 294 2.74 7.67 -6.34
CA ALA A 294 1.40 7.54 -5.79
C ALA A 294 1.07 8.75 -4.89
N ARG A 295 -0.20 9.15 -4.88
CA ARG A 295 -0.71 10.26 -4.06
C ARG A 295 -1.98 9.85 -3.34
N LEU A 296 -2.21 10.42 -2.19
CA LEU A 296 -3.44 10.21 -1.43
C LEU A 296 -4.67 10.55 -2.28
N GLY A 297 -5.64 9.63 -2.30
CA GLY A 297 -6.92 9.80 -3.00
C GLY A 297 -6.88 9.54 -4.52
N MET A 298 -5.72 9.06 -5.04
CA MET A 298 -5.66 8.54 -6.41
C MET A 298 -6.54 7.32 -6.50
#